data_da18926f646ed3c08732ae292c445085
#
_entry.id   da18926f646ed3c08732ae292c445085
#
_cell.length_a   1.000
_cell.length_b   1.000
_cell.length_c   1.000
_cell.angle_alpha   90.00
_cell.angle_beta   90.00
_cell.angle_gamma   90.00
#
_symmetry.space_group_name_H-M   'P 1'
#
loop_
_entity.id
_entity.type
_entity.pdbx_description
1 polymer ?
#
loop_
_entity_poly.entity_id
_entity_poly.type
_entity_poly.pdbx_seq_one_letter_code
_entity_poly.pdbx_strand_id
1 'polypeptide(L)'
;VTRAAWLASSAALVAAMTAGAGSARGRAVHVAATSHAEALSPLSPALCPVGALPDGDACVRIQPGDDDAPEAEAEENAHHDRRGRWIVYDQIPRRPDRPADYDAYRYPVPCEHGCVVSGYDLDRPDDAQRRGRHLSHVGHGAVDLPQKKGTPIAMVALEHQVGDAEVVYVGPLFGTTVLTRHTLREGNQLRDYLLLFGHLDAPATGLAPGGHLKEGDVVGFVGDTGSPELVHLHLEARRIREGVDLTRLGPGAMIDNENSVVCDPRNVLPLR
;
A
#
# COMPACT_ATOMS: atom_id res chain seq x y z
N VAL A 1 6.62 -57.08 -23.66
CA VAL A 1 7.62 -57.36 -24.66
C VAL A 1 8.62 -56.22 -24.68
N THR A 2 9.80 -56.52 -24.14
CA THR A 2 11.21 -56.05 -24.40
C THR A 2 11.52 -54.55 -24.45
N ARG A 3 12.19 -54.07 -23.48
CA ARG A 3 13.61 -53.69 -23.25
C ARG A 3 14.41 -53.24 -24.51
N ALA A 4 15.05 -52.06 -24.38
CA ALA A 4 16.49 -51.92 -24.61
C ALA A 4 17.00 -50.56 -24.11
N ALA A 5 17.99 -50.62 -23.23
CA ALA A 5 18.88 -49.56 -22.82
C ALA A 5 20.05 -49.47 -23.80
N TRP A 6 20.63 -48.28 -23.97
CA TRP A 6 22.00 -48.11 -24.45
C TRP A 6 22.71 -47.00 -23.65
N LEU A 7 23.79 -47.45 -23.03
CA LEU A 7 24.89 -46.67 -22.42
C LEU A 7 25.98 -46.46 -23.49
N ALA A 8 26.77 -45.40 -23.33
CA ALA A 8 28.21 -45.28 -23.52
C ALA A 8 28.57 -43.87 -23.88
N SER A 9 29.30 -43.16 -23.10
CA SER A 9 30.73 -43.14 -22.72
C SER A 9 31.65 -42.38 -23.68
N SER A 10 32.33 -41.40 -23.08
CA SER A 10 33.74 -40.99 -23.27
C SER A 10 34.14 -40.15 -24.48
N ALA A 11 34.79 -39.03 -24.28
CA ALA A 11 36.23 -38.90 -24.17
C ALA A 11 36.71 -37.44 -24.08
N ALA A 12 37.68 -37.23 -23.24
CA ALA A 12 38.45 -36.02 -23.05
C ALA A 12 39.41 -35.75 -24.22
N LEU A 13 39.66 -34.49 -24.52
CA LEU A 13 40.87 -34.09 -25.22
C LEU A 13 41.52 -32.88 -24.57
N VAL A 14 42.68 -33.11 -24.01
CA VAL A 14 43.66 -32.14 -23.50
C VAL A 14 44.49 -31.68 -24.70
N ALA A 15 44.64 -30.39 -24.86
CA ALA A 15 45.72 -29.81 -25.68
C ALA A 15 46.35 -28.62 -24.95
N ALA A 16 47.52 -28.84 -24.46
CA ALA A 16 48.42 -27.81 -23.97
C ALA A 16 49.20 -27.25 -25.18
N MET A 17 49.39 -25.97 -25.26
CA MET A 17 50.52 -25.36 -26.02
C MET A 17 51.05 -24.13 -25.29
N THR A 18 52.33 -24.07 -25.23
CA THR A 18 53.27 -23.28 -24.47
C THR A 18 53.59 -21.94 -25.08
N ALA A 19 53.90 -20.99 -24.23
CA ALA A 19 54.97 -20.00 -24.23
C ALA A 19 55.00 -18.87 -25.24
N GLY A 20 54.96 -17.66 -24.72
CA GLY A 20 55.41 -16.41 -25.32
C GLY A 20 55.73 -15.38 -24.24
N ALA A 21 56.96 -15.22 -23.88
CA ALA A 21 57.47 -14.26 -22.90
C ALA A 21 57.44 -12.83 -23.51
N GLY A 22 56.81 -11.91 -22.81
CA GLY A 22 56.84 -10.46 -23.09
C GLY A 22 56.86 -9.67 -21.79
N SER A 23 58.05 -9.26 -21.38
CA SER A 23 58.29 -8.41 -20.21
C SER A 23 57.82 -6.99 -20.45
N ALA A 24 56.84 -6.58 -19.64
CA ALA A 24 56.56 -5.15 -19.42
C ALA A 24 56.36 -4.93 -17.90
N ARG A 25 57.32 -4.26 -17.30
CA ARG A 25 57.30 -3.81 -15.90
C ARG A 25 56.23 -2.74 -15.76
N GLY A 26 55.01 -3.10 -15.38
CA GLY A 26 53.96 -2.21 -14.88
C GLY A 26 53.94 -2.27 -13.37
N ARG A 27 54.20 -1.13 -12.77
CA ARG A 27 54.21 -0.90 -11.31
C ARG A 27 52.77 -1.16 -10.79
N ALA A 28 52.56 -2.28 -10.08
CA ALA A 28 51.32 -2.55 -9.41
C ALA A 28 51.15 -1.62 -8.21
N VAL A 29 50.24 -0.69 -8.33
CA VAL A 29 49.72 0.06 -7.18
C VAL A 29 48.76 -0.87 -6.45
N HIS A 30 49.18 -1.40 -5.33
CA HIS A 30 48.30 -2.10 -4.40
C HIS A 30 47.35 -1.05 -3.80
N VAL A 31 46.14 -0.93 -4.35
CA VAL A 31 45.02 -0.36 -3.63
C VAL A 31 44.51 -1.47 -2.72
N ALA A 32 44.80 -1.37 -1.44
CA ALA A 32 44.20 -2.19 -0.42
C ALA A 32 42.70 -1.89 -0.41
N ALA A 33 41.91 -2.78 -0.98
CA ALA A 33 40.48 -2.80 -0.78
C ALA A 33 40.22 -3.25 0.65
N THR A 34 40.09 -2.32 1.57
CA THR A 34 39.50 -2.55 2.87
C THR A 34 38.02 -2.77 2.64
N SER A 35 37.64 -4.05 2.45
CA SER A 35 36.25 -4.47 2.54
C SER A 35 35.84 -4.47 4.01
N HIS A 36 35.48 -3.32 4.53
CA HIS A 36 34.56 -3.27 5.66
C HIS A 36 33.14 -3.42 5.11
N ALA A 37 32.77 -4.66 4.80
CA ALA A 37 31.38 -5.05 4.81
C ALA A 37 30.95 -5.13 6.29
N GLU A 38 30.66 -4.00 6.89
CA GLU A 38 29.79 -3.97 8.04
C GLU A 38 28.45 -4.52 7.55
N ALA A 39 28.14 -5.73 7.96
CA ALA A 39 26.80 -6.26 7.87
C ALA A 39 25.92 -5.41 8.78
N LEU A 40 25.32 -4.37 8.19
CA LEU A 40 24.21 -3.66 8.80
C LEU A 40 23.13 -4.73 8.95
N SER A 41 22.88 -5.17 10.20
CA SER A 41 21.64 -5.83 10.55
C SER A 41 20.53 -4.93 9.98
N PRO A 42 19.54 -5.48 9.25
CA PRO A 42 18.42 -4.69 8.82
C PRO A 42 17.68 -4.27 10.09
N LEU A 43 17.96 -3.08 10.58
CA LEU A 43 17.07 -2.39 11.50
C LEU A 43 15.77 -2.25 10.71
N SER A 44 14.70 -2.90 11.20
CA SER A 44 13.37 -2.58 10.66
C SER A 44 13.23 -1.07 10.71
N PRO A 45 12.97 -0.40 9.58
CA PRO A 45 12.84 1.05 9.58
C PRO A 45 11.75 1.42 10.59
N ALA A 46 12.03 2.37 11.46
CA ALA A 46 11.05 2.89 12.39
C ALA A 46 10.09 3.80 11.65
N LEU A 47 8.82 3.79 12.05
CA LEU A 47 7.84 4.73 11.51
C LEU A 47 8.29 6.16 11.75
N CYS A 48 8.02 7.05 10.81
CA CYS A 48 8.30 8.45 10.96
C CYS A 48 7.50 9.05 12.13
N PRO A 49 8.13 9.87 12.99
CA PRO A 49 7.45 10.49 14.11
C PRO A 49 6.35 11.45 13.66
N VAL A 50 5.41 11.75 14.56
CA VAL A 50 4.32 12.70 14.29
C VAL A 50 4.88 14.04 13.78
N GLY A 51 4.32 14.54 12.70
CA GLY A 51 4.74 15.78 12.04
C GLY A 51 6.00 15.64 11.17
N ALA A 52 6.45 14.42 10.91
CA ALA A 52 7.45 14.12 9.90
C ALA A 52 6.87 13.13 8.89
N LEU A 53 7.35 13.20 7.66
CA LEU A 53 6.94 12.32 6.57
C LEU A 53 8.16 11.64 5.94
N PRO A 54 7.98 10.49 5.32
CA PRO A 54 9.05 9.78 4.63
C PRO A 54 9.47 10.53 3.35
N ASP A 55 10.79 10.60 3.16
CA ASP A 55 11.43 11.09 1.93
C ASP A 55 12.69 10.24 1.70
N GLY A 56 12.62 9.30 0.75
CA GLY A 56 13.62 8.26 0.59
C GLY A 56 13.79 7.43 1.87
N ASP A 57 15.02 7.35 2.39
CA ASP A 57 15.36 6.60 3.61
C ASP A 57 15.28 7.47 4.89
N ALA A 58 14.79 8.70 4.79
CA ALA A 58 14.76 9.66 5.90
C ALA A 58 13.34 10.10 6.26
N CYS A 59 13.15 10.50 7.52
CA CYS A 59 11.97 11.24 7.94
C CYS A 59 12.26 12.73 7.98
N VAL A 60 11.54 13.52 7.20
CA VAL A 60 11.72 14.97 7.11
C VAL A 60 10.52 15.71 7.69
N ARG A 61 10.76 16.83 8.36
CA ARG A 61 9.69 17.74 8.77
C ARG A 61 9.45 18.74 7.67
N ILE A 62 8.21 18.80 7.20
CA ILE A 62 7.79 19.77 6.21
C ILE A 62 6.97 20.86 6.89
N GLN A 63 7.27 22.10 6.56
CA GLN A 63 6.40 23.22 6.93
C GLN A 63 5.22 23.24 5.94
N PRO A 64 3.99 23.44 6.42
CA PRO A 64 2.87 23.74 5.54
C PRO A 64 3.26 24.91 4.65
N GLY A 65 3.26 24.71 3.34
CA GLY A 65 3.52 25.79 2.39
C GLY A 65 2.22 26.49 2.02
N ASP A 66 2.34 27.68 1.43
CA ASP A 66 1.23 28.33 0.74
C ASP A 66 0.94 27.52 -0.53
N ASP A 67 0.01 26.58 -0.44
CA ASP A 67 -0.41 25.75 -1.55
C ASP A 67 -1.92 25.93 -1.70
N ASP A 68 -2.38 26.02 -2.95
CA ASP A 68 -3.80 26.21 -3.27
C ASP A 68 -4.61 24.89 -3.12
N ALA A 69 -4.10 23.91 -2.36
CA ALA A 69 -4.80 22.67 -2.10
C ALA A 69 -6.13 22.96 -1.37
N PRO A 70 -7.26 22.45 -1.85
CA PRO A 70 -8.54 22.68 -1.22
C PRO A 70 -8.57 22.06 0.18
N GLU A 71 -9.18 22.76 1.13
CA GLU A 71 -9.48 22.19 2.44
C GLU A 71 -10.67 21.23 2.30
N ALA A 72 -10.58 20.05 2.91
CA ALA A 72 -11.69 19.13 2.95
C ALA A 72 -12.78 19.65 3.90
N GLU A 73 -14.01 19.74 3.41
CA GLU A 73 -15.15 20.03 4.26
C GLU A 73 -15.43 18.87 5.22
N ALA A 74 -15.88 19.18 6.42
CA ALA A 74 -16.36 18.17 7.34
C ALA A 74 -17.79 17.77 6.98
N GLU A 75 -18.04 16.48 6.84
CA GLU A 75 -19.36 15.91 6.59
C GLU A 75 -19.76 15.04 7.78
N GLU A 76 -20.94 15.28 8.33
CA GLU A 76 -21.55 14.34 9.27
C GLU A 76 -22.23 13.23 8.48
N ASN A 77 -21.96 11.98 8.87
CA ASN A 77 -22.66 10.83 8.35
C ASN A 77 -23.16 9.98 9.51
N ALA A 78 -24.42 9.60 9.46
CA ALA A 78 -25.07 8.81 10.48
C ALA A 78 -25.66 7.54 9.86
N HIS A 79 -25.46 6.40 10.50
CA HIS A 79 -26.06 5.14 10.10
C HIS A 79 -26.39 4.27 11.29
N HIS A 80 -27.20 3.23 11.11
CA HIS A 80 -27.47 2.26 12.15
C HIS A 80 -26.45 1.12 12.17
N ASP A 81 -25.96 0.79 13.35
CA ASP A 81 -25.19 -0.44 13.56
C ASP A 81 -26.12 -1.69 13.50
N ARG A 82 -25.52 -2.88 13.57
CA ARG A 82 -26.28 -4.14 13.59
C ARG A 82 -27.29 -4.29 14.73
N ARG A 83 -27.16 -3.48 15.77
CA ARG A 83 -28.06 -3.45 16.91
C ARG A 83 -29.11 -2.36 16.78
N GLY A 84 -29.18 -1.69 15.64
CA GLY A 84 -30.09 -0.58 15.38
C GLY A 84 -29.74 0.71 16.13
N ARG A 85 -28.50 0.85 16.62
CA ARG A 85 -28.05 2.07 17.28
C ARG A 85 -27.50 3.03 16.23
N TRP A 86 -27.82 4.30 16.36
CA TRP A 86 -27.22 5.34 15.56
C TRP A 86 -25.71 5.44 15.84
N ILE A 87 -24.93 5.39 14.80
CA ILE A 87 -23.51 5.74 14.80
C ILE A 87 -23.36 6.97 13.93
N VAL A 88 -22.76 8.00 14.49
CA VAL A 88 -22.46 9.25 13.79
C VAL A 88 -20.96 9.32 13.59
N TYR A 89 -20.53 9.42 12.33
CA TYR A 89 -19.17 9.77 11.97
C TYR A 89 -19.14 11.27 11.78
N ASP A 90 -18.60 11.97 12.76
CA ASP A 90 -18.31 13.38 12.64
C ASP A 90 -17.00 13.61 11.89
N GLN A 91 -16.91 14.74 11.23
CA GLN A 91 -15.68 15.19 10.58
C GLN A 91 -15.16 14.24 9.48
N ILE A 92 -16.04 13.56 8.75
CA ILE A 92 -15.67 12.82 7.55
C ILE A 92 -15.17 13.83 6.51
N PRO A 93 -13.92 13.73 6.03
CA PRO A 93 -13.41 14.65 5.04
C PRO A 93 -14.11 14.43 3.69
N ARG A 94 -14.51 15.53 3.08
CA ARG A 94 -15.11 15.57 1.76
C ARG A 94 -14.48 16.68 0.94
N ARG A 95 -14.07 16.36 -0.26
CA ARG A 95 -13.63 17.38 -1.23
C ARG A 95 -14.81 17.83 -2.08
N PRO A 96 -15.13 19.13 -2.08
CA PRO A 96 -16.31 19.65 -2.76
C PRO A 96 -16.24 19.53 -4.28
N ASP A 97 -15.04 19.51 -4.84
CA ASP A 97 -14.74 19.47 -6.27
C ASP A 97 -14.59 18.05 -6.85
N ARG A 98 -14.75 17.01 -6.03
CA ARG A 98 -14.57 15.64 -6.50
C ARG A 98 -15.67 15.20 -7.48
N PRO A 99 -15.32 14.54 -8.61
CA PRO A 99 -16.30 13.91 -9.48
C PRO A 99 -17.07 12.80 -8.77
N ALA A 100 -18.38 12.70 -9.06
CA ALA A 100 -19.21 11.61 -8.52
C ALA A 100 -18.91 10.26 -9.17
N ASP A 101 -18.43 10.26 -10.41
CA ASP A 101 -18.13 9.06 -11.19
C ASP A 101 -16.82 8.41 -10.73
N TYR A 102 -16.89 7.14 -10.37
CA TYR A 102 -15.71 6.34 -9.99
C TYR A 102 -14.72 6.18 -11.13
N ASP A 103 -15.14 6.22 -12.36
CA ASP A 103 -14.28 6.08 -13.53
C ASP A 103 -13.35 7.29 -13.75
N ALA A 104 -13.57 8.39 -13.05
CA ALA A 104 -12.73 9.57 -13.12
C ALA A 104 -11.37 9.41 -12.40
N TYR A 105 -11.20 8.36 -11.59
CA TYR A 105 -10.06 8.23 -10.69
C TYR A 105 -9.04 7.17 -11.14
N ARG A 106 -7.77 7.40 -10.77
CA ARG A 106 -6.72 6.38 -10.87
C ARG A 106 -6.75 5.48 -9.64
N TYR A 107 -6.73 4.18 -9.89
CA TYR A 107 -6.68 3.16 -8.84
C TYR A 107 -5.35 2.44 -8.82
N PRO A 108 -4.99 1.80 -7.68
CA PRO A 108 -3.75 1.04 -7.54
C PRO A 108 -3.72 -0.27 -8.35
N VAL A 109 -4.78 -0.59 -9.06
CA VAL A 109 -4.90 -1.74 -9.96
C VAL A 109 -5.40 -1.28 -11.34
N PRO A 110 -5.17 -2.06 -12.40
CA PRO A 110 -5.76 -1.75 -13.71
C PRO A 110 -7.27 -1.58 -13.58
N CYS A 111 -7.75 -0.43 -13.99
CA CYS A 111 -9.15 -0.07 -13.88
C CYS A 111 -9.57 0.61 -15.17
N GLU A 112 -10.44 -0.03 -15.91
CA GLU A 112 -11.15 0.56 -17.05
C GLU A 112 -12.54 1.01 -16.59
N HIS A 113 -13.44 1.31 -17.51
CA HIS A 113 -14.79 1.72 -17.16
C HIS A 113 -15.54 0.66 -16.37
N GLY A 114 -16.24 1.10 -15.30
CA GLY A 114 -17.07 0.22 -14.48
C GLY A 114 -16.30 -0.78 -13.62
N CYS A 115 -15.05 -0.52 -13.31
CA CYS A 115 -14.23 -1.42 -12.51
C CYS A 115 -14.58 -1.46 -11.01
N VAL A 116 -15.25 -0.44 -10.48
CA VAL A 116 -15.74 -0.44 -9.10
C VAL A 116 -17.08 -1.15 -9.05
N VAL A 117 -17.14 -2.29 -8.35
CA VAL A 117 -18.39 -3.09 -8.22
C VAL A 117 -19.13 -2.82 -6.93
N SER A 118 -18.45 -2.29 -5.92
CA SER A 118 -19.03 -1.84 -4.67
C SER A 118 -18.36 -0.52 -4.31
N GLY A 119 -19.13 0.55 -4.27
CA GLY A 119 -18.66 1.89 -3.95
C GLY A 119 -18.71 2.17 -2.46
N TYR A 120 -18.16 3.30 -2.08
CA TYR A 120 -18.27 3.83 -0.72
C TYR A 120 -19.72 4.21 -0.41
N ASP A 121 -20.27 3.64 0.65
CA ASP A 121 -21.63 3.90 1.11
C ASP A 121 -21.77 3.44 2.58
N LEU A 122 -21.70 4.36 3.50
CA LEU A 122 -21.84 4.04 4.94
C LEU A 122 -23.28 3.77 5.36
N ASP A 123 -24.26 4.23 4.58
CA ASP A 123 -25.68 4.08 4.90
C ASP A 123 -26.26 2.75 4.41
N ARG A 124 -25.55 2.02 3.58
CA ARG A 124 -26.00 0.70 3.16
C ARG A 124 -26.01 -0.25 4.35
N PRO A 125 -27.18 -0.73 4.75
CA PRO A 125 -27.22 -1.89 5.62
C PRO A 125 -26.47 -3.02 4.93
N ASP A 126 -25.88 -3.88 5.73
CA ASP A 126 -25.27 -5.13 5.29
C ASP A 126 -26.31 -5.89 4.45
N ASP A 127 -26.23 -5.69 3.15
CA ASP A 127 -27.24 -6.14 2.23
C ASP A 127 -26.87 -7.57 1.81
N ALA A 128 -27.83 -8.47 1.98
CA ALA A 128 -27.72 -9.85 1.54
C ALA A 128 -27.44 -10.00 0.02
N GLN A 129 -27.54 -8.89 -0.73
CA GLN A 129 -27.18 -8.82 -2.13
C GLN A 129 -25.68 -8.60 -2.34
N ARG A 130 -24.93 -8.12 -1.35
CA ARG A 130 -23.49 -8.26 -1.34
C ARG A 130 -23.17 -9.74 -1.26
N ARG A 131 -22.70 -10.29 -2.36
CA ARG A 131 -22.40 -11.70 -2.52
C ARG A 131 -21.26 -12.11 -1.60
N GLY A 132 -21.59 -12.49 -0.38
CA GLY A 132 -20.64 -13.03 0.58
C GLY A 132 -21.36 -13.34 1.89
N ARG A 133 -21.41 -14.61 2.28
CA ARG A 133 -22.07 -15.08 3.52
C ARG A 133 -21.40 -14.56 4.80
N HIS A 134 -20.32 -13.80 4.68
CA HIS A 134 -19.49 -13.39 5.81
C HIS A 134 -19.28 -11.88 5.92
N LEU A 135 -19.92 -11.08 5.07
CA LEU A 135 -19.87 -9.62 5.19
C LEU A 135 -20.65 -9.17 6.39
N SER A 136 -19.93 -8.79 7.40
CA SER A 136 -20.49 -8.47 8.72
C SER A 136 -20.51 -6.97 9.02
N HIS A 137 -20.37 -6.12 8.00
CA HIS A 137 -20.27 -4.68 8.15
C HIS A 137 -21.60 -3.99 7.83
N VAL A 138 -21.94 -3.00 8.65
CA VAL A 138 -22.96 -2.02 8.31
C VAL A 138 -22.28 -0.99 7.41
N GLY A 139 -22.77 -0.83 6.18
CA GLY A 139 -22.16 0.05 5.20
C GLY A 139 -20.86 -0.48 4.58
N HIS A 140 -20.30 0.30 3.66
CA HIS A 140 -19.06 0.00 2.96
C HIS A 140 -18.14 1.22 2.95
N GLY A 141 -17.13 1.23 3.82
CA GLY A 141 -16.17 2.34 3.96
C GLY A 141 -15.08 2.36 2.89
N ALA A 142 -15.25 1.64 1.79
CA ALA A 142 -14.22 1.37 0.80
C ALA A 142 -14.77 1.36 -0.63
N VAL A 143 -13.90 1.07 -1.58
CA VAL A 143 -14.27 0.65 -2.93
C VAL A 143 -13.71 -0.73 -3.20
N ASP A 144 -14.51 -1.60 -3.84
CA ASP A 144 -14.09 -2.94 -4.24
C ASP A 144 -13.81 -2.99 -5.73
N LEU A 145 -12.62 -3.45 -6.07
CA LEU A 145 -12.05 -3.49 -7.40
C LEU A 145 -11.74 -4.95 -7.79
N PRO A 146 -12.68 -5.66 -8.45
CA PRO A 146 -12.44 -7.02 -8.91
C PRO A 146 -11.27 -7.08 -9.87
N GLN A 147 -10.40 -8.04 -9.65
CA GLN A 147 -9.23 -8.29 -10.46
C GLN A 147 -8.98 -9.81 -10.57
N LYS A 148 -8.05 -10.21 -11.42
CA LYS A 148 -7.54 -11.57 -11.38
C LYS A 148 -6.66 -11.74 -10.14
N LYS A 149 -6.76 -12.91 -9.49
CA LYS A 149 -5.86 -13.26 -8.40
C LYS A 149 -4.40 -13.14 -8.84
N GLY A 150 -3.57 -12.52 -8.00
CA GLY A 150 -2.18 -12.25 -8.32
C GLY A 150 -1.93 -10.99 -9.16
N THR A 151 -2.98 -10.21 -9.51
CA THR A 151 -2.77 -8.90 -10.14
C THR A 151 -1.95 -8.01 -9.22
N PRO A 152 -0.83 -7.41 -9.67
CA PRO A 152 -0.05 -6.51 -8.85
C PRO A 152 -0.84 -5.24 -8.50
N ILE A 153 -0.70 -4.81 -7.25
CA ILE A 153 -1.23 -3.57 -6.70
C ILE A 153 -0.09 -2.57 -6.67
N ALA A 154 -0.16 -1.53 -7.48
CA ALA A 154 0.85 -0.48 -7.53
C ALA A 154 0.47 0.69 -6.64
N MET A 155 1.42 1.25 -5.90
CA MET A 155 1.20 2.47 -5.13
C MET A 155 0.78 3.61 -6.06
N VAL A 156 -0.24 4.33 -5.67
CA VAL A 156 -0.72 5.55 -6.33
C VAL A 156 -0.48 6.72 -5.39
N ALA A 157 0.25 7.72 -5.83
CA ALA A 157 0.35 8.96 -5.08
C ALA A 157 -1.02 9.62 -5.00
N LEU A 158 -1.45 9.96 -3.79
CA LEU A 158 -2.73 10.63 -3.56
C LEU A 158 -2.68 12.08 -4.04
N GLU A 159 -3.82 12.64 -4.29
CA GLU A 159 -3.92 14.05 -4.67
C GLU A 159 -3.40 14.95 -3.55
N HIS A 160 -2.56 15.92 -3.90
CA HIS A 160 -1.86 16.79 -2.94
C HIS A 160 -0.95 16.06 -1.93
N GLN A 161 -0.52 14.83 -2.25
CA GLN A 161 0.41 14.09 -1.40
C GLN A 161 1.78 14.78 -1.36
N VAL A 162 2.38 14.77 -0.17
CA VAL A 162 3.72 15.28 0.08
C VAL A 162 4.60 14.12 0.56
N GLY A 163 5.70 13.90 -0.13
CA GLY A 163 6.62 12.80 0.18
C GLY A 163 6.09 11.42 -0.26
N ASP A 164 6.82 10.40 0.18
CA ASP A 164 6.51 9.01 -0.11
C ASP A 164 5.39 8.48 0.82
N ALA A 165 4.75 7.39 0.44
CA ALA A 165 3.88 6.66 1.34
C ALA A 165 4.72 5.82 2.32
N GLU A 166 4.28 5.71 3.57
CA GLU A 166 4.94 4.90 4.59
C GLU A 166 4.10 3.69 4.93
N VAL A 167 4.71 2.50 4.91
CA VAL A 167 4.06 1.28 5.37
C VAL A 167 3.94 1.31 6.89
N VAL A 168 2.73 1.28 7.42
CA VAL A 168 2.49 1.28 8.87
C VAL A 168 2.10 -0.09 9.41
N TYR A 169 1.59 -0.97 8.54
CA TYR A 169 1.22 -2.33 8.92
C TYR A 169 1.24 -3.30 7.74
N VAL A 170 1.65 -4.52 7.98
CA VAL A 170 1.53 -5.67 7.08
C VAL A 170 1.11 -6.88 7.90
N GLY A 171 -0.04 -7.46 7.62
CA GLY A 171 -0.52 -8.63 8.37
C GLY A 171 -2.03 -8.88 8.24
N PRO A 172 -2.61 -9.76 9.10
CA PRO A 172 -4.01 -10.10 9.06
C PRO A 172 -4.91 -9.01 9.69
N LEU A 173 -5.82 -8.43 8.90
CA LEU A 173 -6.86 -7.50 9.36
C LEU A 173 -8.13 -7.69 8.52
N PHE A 174 -8.15 -7.28 7.25
CA PHE A 174 -9.14 -7.64 6.23
C PHE A 174 -8.53 -8.72 5.33
N GLY A 175 -8.47 -9.97 5.83
CA GLY A 175 -7.56 -10.96 5.27
C GLY A 175 -6.10 -10.51 5.41
N THR A 176 -5.26 -10.82 4.44
CA THR A 176 -3.92 -10.23 4.33
C THR A 176 -4.07 -8.77 3.93
N THR A 177 -3.53 -7.88 4.74
CA THR A 177 -3.73 -6.43 4.63
C THR A 177 -2.39 -5.70 4.67
N VAL A 178 -2.29 -4.64 3.89
CA VAL A 178 -1.26 -3.60 4.01
C VAL A 178 -1.95 -2.30 4.36
N LEU A 179 -1.44 -1.58 5.37
CA LEU A 179 -1.80 -0.19 5.66
C LEU A 179 -0.62 0.71 5.32
N THR A 180 -0.91 1.80 4.63
CA THR A 180 0.08 2.84 4.34
C THR A 180 -0.40 4.18 4.86
N ARG A 181 0.54 5.00 5.37
CA ARG A 181 0.30 6.39 5.74
C ARG A 181 0.71 7.30 4.60
N HIS A 182 -0.09 8.30 4.33
CA HIS A 182 0.12 9.33 3.32
C HIS A 182 -0.10 10.68 3.96
N THR A 183 0.78 11.64 3.71
CA THR A 183 0.60 13.02 4.17
C THR A 183 0.14 13.88 3.01
N LEU A 184 -1.00 14.54 3.14
CA LEU A 184 -1.61 15.39 2.12
C LEU A 184 -1.62 16.85 2.60
N ARG A 185 -1.54 17.77 1.64
CA ARG A 185 -1.86 19.18 1.89
C ARG A 185 -3.37 19.38 1.82
N GLU A 186 -3.91 20.03 2.84
CA GLU A 186 -5.30 20.48 2.89
C GLU A 186 -5.32 21.92 3.37
N GLY A 187 -5.61 22.85 2.48
CA GLY A 187 -5.42 24.25 2.76
C GLY A 187 -4.00 24.51 3.25
N ASN A 188 -3.85 25.19 4.35
CA ASN A 188 -2.54 25.50 4.95
C ASN A 188 -2.05 24.43 5.95
N GLN A 189 -2.61 23.21 5.91
CA GLN A 189 -2.29 22.17 6.88
C GLN A 189 -1.80 20.90 6.20
N LEU A 190 -1.01 20.12 6.93
CA LEU A 190 -0.68 18.76 6.55
C LEU A 190 -1.57 17.81 7.34
N ARG A 191 -2.18 16.86 6.62
CA ARG A 191 -3.09 15.86 7.18
C ARG A 191 -2.63 14.47 6.78
N ASP A 192 -2.63 13.58 7.74
CA ASP A 192 -2.25 12.19 7.49
C ASP A 192 -3.49 11.33 7.19
N TYR A 193 -3.33 10.50 6.18
CA TYR A 193 -4.32 9.53 5.74
C TYR A 193 -3.75 8.12 5.78
N LEU A 194 -4.61 7.15 6.02
CA LEU A 194 -4.32 5.74 5.81
C LEU A 194 -4.99 5.29 4.52
N LEU A 195 -4.26 4.49 3.72
CA LEU A 195 -4.86 3.60 2.76
C LEU A 195 -4.76 2.16 3.26
N LEU A 196 -5.87 1.44 3.18
CA LEU A 196 -5.97 0.03 3.49
C LEU A 196 -6.14 -0.74 2.19
N PHE A 197 -5.23 -1.68 1.96
CA PHE A 197 -5.27 -2.65 0.87
C PHE A 197 -5.63 -4.00 1.46
N GLY A 198 -6.90 -4.41 1.30
CA GLY A 198 -7.44 -5.63 1.89
C GLY A 198 -7.52 -6.81 0.92
N HIS A 199 -7.70 -8.00 1.45
CA HIS A 199 -7.89 -9.28 0.77
C HIS A 199 -6.72 -9.71 -0.14
N LEU A 200 -5.50 -9.26 0.16
CA LEU A 200 -4.33 -9.58 -0.64
C LEU A 200 -4.06 -11.09 -0.63
N ASP A 201 -3.57 -11.61 -1.77
CA ASP A 201 -2.97 -12.95 -1.85
C ASP A 201 -1.64 -12.97 -1.10
N ALA A 202 -0.82 -11.95 -1.32
CA ALA A 202 0.42 -11.71 -0.61
C ALA A 202 0.82 -10.23 -0.64
N PRO A 203 1.49 -9.70 0.39
CA PRO A 203 2.17 -8.41 0.30
C PRO A 203 3.39 -8.52 -0.62
N ALA A 204 3.92 -7.40 -1.09
CA ALA A 204 5.18 -7.38 -1.82
C ALA A 204 6.33 -7.93 -0.96
N THR A 205 7.27 -8.63 -1.61
CA THR A 205 8.41 -9.23 -0.91
C THR A 205 9.26 -8.16 -0.23
N GLY A 206 9.52 -8.34 1.06
CA GLY A 206 10.33 -7.41 1.86
C GLY A 206 9.58 -6.20 2.38
N LEU A 207 8.27 -6.08 2.10
CA LEU A 207 7.46 -4.99 2.64
C LEU A 207 7.25 -5.16 4.14
N ALA A 208 7.58 -4.14 4.90
CA ALA A 208 7.48 -4.14 6.36
C ALA A 208 7.16 -2.73 6.88
N PRO A 209 6.59 -2.61 8.10
CA PRO A 209 6.36 -1.31 8.72
C PRO A 209 7.63 -0.45 8.77
N GLY A 210 7.50 0.83 8.46
CA GLY A 210 8.59 1.79 8.28
C GLY A 210 9.23 1.77 6.89
N GLY A 211 8.83 0.86 5.99
CA GLY A 211 9.20 0.91 4.57
C GLY A 211 8.50 2.08 3.87
N HIS A 212 9.17 2.66 2.88
CA HIS A 212 8.65 3.76 2.09
C HIS A 212 8.31 3.27 0.68
N LEU A 213 7.21 3.74 0.14
CA LEU A 213 6.69 3.38 -1.17
C LEU A 213 6.49 4.64 -2.01
N LYS A 214 7.08 4.63 -3.19
CA LYS A 214 6.87 5.65 -4.22
C LYS A 214 5.75 5.26 -5.16
N GLU A 215 5.25 6.21 -5.90
CA GLU A 215 4.29 5.93 -6.98
C GLU A 215 4.85 4.85 -7.93
N GLY A 216 4.04 3.83 -8.18
CA GLY A 216 4.40 2.69 -9.02
C GLY A 216 5.04 1.51 -8.30
N ASP A 217 5.50 1.67 -7.05
CA ASP A 217 6.02 0.55 -6.25
C ASP A 217 4.92 -0.48 -5.96
N VAL A 218 5.29 -1.76 -5.95
CA VAL A 218 4.33 -2.83 -5.70
C VAL A 218 4.04 -2.93 -4.21
N VAL A 219 2.77 -2.79 -3.84
CA VAL A 219 2.25 -2.97 -2.47
C VAL A 219 2.03 -4.45 -2.15
N GLY A 220 1.53 -5.20 -3.14
CA GLY A 220 1.16 -6.60 -2.99
C GLY A 220 0.40 -7.10 -4.21
N PHE A 221 -0.33 -8.18 -4.02
CA PHE A 221 -1.05 -8.86 -5.10
C PHE A 221 -2.50 -9.11 -4.68
N VAL A 222 -3.43 -8.85 -5.59
CA VAL A 222 -4.87 -9.05 -5.36
C VAL A 222 -5.17 -10.51 -5.05
N GLY A 223 -5.99 -10.74 -4.05
CA GLY A 223 -6.39 -12.07 -3.60
C GLY A 223 -7.84 -12.14 -3.16
N ASP A 224 -8.11 -13.11 -2.31
CA ASP A 224 -9.41 -13.40 -1.71
C ASP A 224 -9.30 -13.77 -0.22
N THR A 225 -8.16 -13.45 0.41
CA THR A 225 -7.95 -13.77 1.82
C THR A 225 -8.95 -13.01 2.70
N GLY A 226 -9.64 -13.73 3.58
CA GLY A 226 -10.72 -13.15 4.40
C GLY A 226 -12.03 -12.87 3.64
N SER A 227 -12.07 -13.05 2.32
CA SER A 227 -13.24 -12.91 1.46
C SER A 227 -13.30 -14.05 0.45
N PRO A 228 -13.48 -15.31 0.89
CA PRO A 228 -13.40 -16.48 0.03
C PRO A 228 -14.32 -16.38 -1.18
N GLU A 229 -13.81 -16.80 -2.35
CA GLU A 229 -14.52 -16.81 -3.63
C GLU A 229 -14.78 -15.41 -4.24
N LEU A 230 -14.36 -14.33 -3.55
CA LEU A 230 -14.47 -12.96 -4.05
C LEU A 230 -13.08 -12.37 -4.25
N VAL A 231 -12.52 -12.56 -5.43
CA VAL A 231 -11.19 -12.01 -5.76
C VAL A 231 -11.32 -10.53 -6.13
N HIS A 232 -10.88 -9.66 -5.24
CA HIS A 232 -10.91 -8.21 -5.44
C HIS A 232 -9.88 -7.51 -4.55
N LEU A 233 -9.55 -6.30 -4.89
CA LEU A 233 -8.90 -5.35 -3.97
C LEU A 233 -9.99 -4.58 -3.22
N HIS A 234 -9.99 -4.66 -1.90
CA HIS A 234 -10.72 -3.77 -1.02
C HIS A 234 -9.82 -2.58 -0.70
N LEU A 235 -10.19 -1.40 -1.16
CA LEU A 235 -9.43 -0.16 -0.97
C LEU A 235 -10.21 0.81 -0.09
N GLU A 236 -9.71 1.04 1.13
CA GLU A 236 -10.31 1.96 2.10
C GLU A 236 -9.39 3.15 2.34
N ALA A 237 -9.95 4.34 2.44
CA ALA A 237 -9.25 5.55 2.83
C ALA A 237 -9.74 6.04 4.19
N ARG A 238 -8.83 6.46 5.06
CA ARG A 238 -9.15 7.01 6.38
C ARG A 238 -8.30 8.22 6.68
N ARG A 239 -8.90 9.28 7.21
CA ARG A 239 -8.16 10.43 7.72
C ARG A 239 -7.79 10.18 9.18
N ILE A 240 -6.53 10.31 9.51
CA ILE A 240 -6.03 10.19 10.88
C ILE A 240 -6.46 11.43 11.67
N ARG A 241 -6.97 11.22 12.88
CA ARG A 241 -7.36 12.33 13.75
C ARG A 241 -6.14 13.08 14.27
N GLU A 242 -6.30 14.36 14.55
CA GLU A 242 -5.21 15.20 15.05
C GLU A 242 -4.62 14.65 16.35
N GLY A 243 -3.31 14.67 16.44
CA GLY A 243 -2.57 14.24 17.63
C GLY A 243 -2.46 12.72 17.81
N VAL A 244 -3.01 11.92 16.90
CA VAL A 244 -2.89 10.45 16.93
C VAL A 244 -1.47 10.05 16.53
N ASP A 245 -0.85 9.24 17.35
CA ASP A 245 0.48 8.66 17.11
C ASP A 245 0.35 7.20 16.72
N LEU A 246 0.42 6.91 15.41
CA LEU A 246 0.30 5.56 14.87
C LEU A 246 1.38 4.61 15.38
N THR A 247 2.55 5.13 15.80
CA THR A 247 3.65 4.29 16.29
C THR A 247 3.29 3.53 17.58
N ARG A 248 2.24 3.97 18.26
CA ARG A 248 1.75 3.43 19.53
C ARG A 248 0.51 2.55 19.38
N LEU A 249 -0.02 2.44 18.16
CA LEU A 249 -1.28 1.75 17.92
C LEU A 249 -1.04 0.40 17.26
N GLY A 250 -1.83 -0.58 17.67
CA GLY A 250 -1.99 -1.81 16.89
C GLY A 250 -2.92 -1.60 15.69
N PRO A 251 -2.90 -2.52 14.70
CA PRO A 251 -3.61 -2.32 13.43
C PRO A 251 -5.11 -2.10 13.59
N GLY A 252 -5.76 -2.82 14.50
CA GLY A 252 -7.19 -2.62 14.78
C GLY A 252 -7.50 -1.24 15.34
N ALA A 253 -6.62 -0.70 16.21
CA ALA A 253 -6.78 0.63 16.74
C ALA A 253 -6.50 1.73 15.69
N MET A 254 -5.60 1.48 14.72
CA MET A 254 -5.34 2.44 13.65
C MET A 254 -6.60 2.73 12.81
N ILE A 255 -7.47 1.73 12.66
CA ILE A 255 -8.72 1.84 11.91
C ILE A 255 -9.97 2.02 12.78
N ASP A 256 -9.80 2.19 14.08
CA ASP A 256 -10.89 2.57 14.98
C ASP A 256 -11.27 4.03 14.77
N ASN A 257 -12.57 4.33 14.82
CA ASN A 257 -13.09 5.68 14.62
C ASN A 257 -12.63 6.69 15.67
N GLU A 258 -12.10 6.23 16.80
CA GLU A 258 -11.45 7.10 17.80
C GLU A 258 -10.11 7.66 17.29
N ASN A 259 -9.44 6.96 16.37
CA ASN A 259 -8.11 7.31 15.88
C ASN A 259 -8.08 7.75 14.41
N SER A 260 -8.99 7.23 13.59
CA SER A 260 -9.09 7.61 12.18
C SER A 260 -10.55 7.59 11.70
N VAL A 261 -10.89 8.48 10.81
CA VAL A 261 -12.25 8.59 10.25
C VAL A 261 -12.24 8.03 8.85
N VAL A 262 -13.11 7.04 8.59
CA VAL A 262 -13.28 6.50 7.24
C VAL A 262 -13.84 7.59 6.32
N CYS A 263 -13.30 7.67 5.11
CA CYS A 263 -13.78 8.61 4.11
C CYS A 263 -13.84 7.94 2.74
N ASP A 264 -14.62 8.56 1.86
CA ASP A 264 -14.70 8.11 0.47
C ASP A 264 -13.32 8.18 -0.20
N PRO A 265 -12.78 7.06 -0.73
CA PRO A 265 -11.48 7.08 -1.40
C PRO A 265 -11.38 8.11 -2.53
N ARG A 266 -12.50 8.49 -3.15
CA ARG A 266 -12.54 9.55 -4.18
C ARG A 266 -12.11 10.93 -3.65
N ASN A 267 -12.12 11.14 -2.34
CA ASN A 267 -11.64 12.40 -1.76
C ASN A 267 -10.13 12.57 -1.84
N VAL A 268 -9.39 11.49 -1.99
CA VAL A 268 -7.91 11.49 -1.94
C VAL A 268 -7.26 10.87 -3.17
N LEU A 269 -7.98 10.04 -3.93
CA LEU A 269 -7.45 9.45 -5.15
C LEU A 269 -7.23 10.52 -6.23
N PRO A 270 -6.13 10.43 -6.99
CA PRO A 270 -5.88 11.36 -8.09
C PRO A 270 -6.82 11.08 -9.26
N LEU A 271 -7.11 12.12 -10.01
CA LEU A 271 -7.87 12.02 -11.26
C LEU A 271 -7.00 11.41 -12.38
N ARG A 272 -7.67 10.87 -13.38
CA ARG A 272 -7.04 10.35 -14.61
C ARG A 272 -6.57 11.44 -15.53
#